data_b56bc40650dd880c0f558ee5d3ea892f
#
_entry.id   b56bc40650dd880c0f558ee5d3ea892f
#
_cell.length_a   1.000
_cell.length_b   1.000
_cell.length_c   1.000
_cell.angle_alpha   90.00
_cell.angle_beta   90.00
_cell.angle_gamma   90.00
#
_symmetry.space_group_name_H-M   'P 1'
#
loop_
_entity.id
_entity.type
_entity.pdbx_description
1 polymer ?
#
loop_
_entity_poly.entity_id
_entity_poly.type
_entity_poly.pdbx_seq_one_letter_code
_entity_poly.pdbx_strand_id
1 'polypeptide(L)'
;LQTKDLIYIDWNLFSILKEPKLDTHILLDNFLKTNAGKITIVYSDAHLGDLSKTSDRLMRNKDLEYLSRLTKDLTIVKYFGRDYVDVEKRNPKEFYEQNVFDNADAALMQFQVAVKQITDNWGGIRDGVIQSHFKTDPKNICNFSPSQLDELIKMIGLSNSLEEFIQFGLNLRGDTRNNPLTHIDYYMTAYMNLDLIGFYPDAMNENQGFYNLLNDSKHSAYGSICKAFITNDNKCYLKSKFLFDYYKSESKLIKTCKVKNFSELESSLNDLIK
;
A
#
# COMPACT_ATOMS: atom_id res chain seq x y z
N LEU A 1 -7.43 6.85 20.51
CA LEU A 1 -7.09 5.53 19.98
C LEU A 1 -5.65 5.59 19.44
N GLN A 2 -4.83 4.62 19.79
CA GLN A 2 -3.51 4.49 19.19
C GLN A 2 -3.63 3.69 17.90
N THR A 3 -2.81 3.98 16.89
CA THR A 3 -2.82 3.24 15.61
C THR A 3 -2.56 1.73 15.83
N LYS A 4 -1.80 1.38 16.87
CA LYS A 4 -1.51 -0.01 17.25
C LYS A 4 -2.72 -0.84 17.73
N ASP A 5 -3.89 -0.23 17.90
CA ASP A 5 -5.13 -0.93 18.25
C ASP A 5 -6.05 -1.12 17.03
N LEU A 6 -5.63 -0.62 15.86
CA LEU A 6 -6.45 -0.53 14.66
C LEU A 6 -6.13 -1.66 13.68
N ILE A 7 -7.16 -2.14 12.99
CA ILE A 7 -7.02 -3.07 11.85
C ILE A 7 -7.26 -2.29 10.57
N TYR A 8 -6.30 -2.38 9.65
CA TYR A 8 -6.39 -1.80 8.33
C TYR A 8 -6.66 -2.90 7.30
N ILE A 9 -7.71 -2.72 6.49
CA ILE A 9 -8.12 -3.68 5.47
C ILE A 9 -8.02 -2.98 4.11
N ASP A 10 -7.36 -3.60 3.15
CA ASP A 10 -7.24 -3.14 1.77
C ASP A 10 -8.62 -2.99 1.09
N TRP A 11 -8.77 -2.02 0.19
CA TRP A 11 -10.01 -1.76 -0.55
C TRP A 11 -10.54 -2.98 -1.29
N ASN A 12 -9.68 -3.77 -1.91
CA ASN A 12 -10.10 -4.99 -2.62
C ASN A 12 -10.87 -5.94 -1.71
N LEU A 13 -10.46 -6.06 -0.44
CA LEU A 13 -11.18 -6.86 0.54
C LEU A 13 -12.50 -6.24 0.97
N PHE A 14 -12.57 -4.92 1.17
CA PHE A 14 -13.84 -4.24 1.46
C PHE A 14 -14.88 -4.55 0.38
N SER A 15 -14.49 -4.51 -0.89
CA SER A 15 -15.38 -4.85 -2.00
C SER A 15 -15.85 -6.31 -1.93
N ILE A 16 -14.95 -7.24 -1.64
CA ILE A 16 -15.23 -8.68 -1.54
C ILE A 16 -16.11 -9.01 -0.33
N LEU A 17 -15.90 -8.37 0.81
CA LEU A 17 -16.64 -8.61 2.04
C LEU A 17 -18.12 -8.18 1.97
N LYS A 18 -18.52 -7.43 0.95
CA LYS A 18 -19.95 -7.16 0.68
C LYS A 18 -20.69 -8.43 0.29
N GLU A 19 -20.03 -9.33 -0.47
CA GLU A 19 -20.56 -10.63 -0.91
C GLU A 19 -19.43 -11.68 -0.90
N PRO A 20 -19.03 -12.19 0.28
CA PRO A 20 -17.92 -13.13 0.37
C PRO A 20 -18.29 -14.46 -0.28
N LYS A 21 -17.48 -14.94 -1.25
CA LYS A 21 -17.74 -16.16 -2.02
C LYS A 21 -16.72 -17.27 -1.73
N LEU A 22 -15.50 -16.91 -1.35
CA LEU A 22 -14.46 -17.88 -1.04
C LEU A 22 -14.42 -18.16 0.47
N ASP A 23 -14.06 -19.36 0.85
CA ASP A 23 -13.98 -19.78 2.25
C ASP A 23 -13.10 -18.85 3.10
N THR A 24 -11.98 -18.39 2.54
CA THR A 24 -11.09 -17.41 3.22
C THR A 24 -11.77 -16.07 3.48
N HIS A 25 -12.63 -15.62 2.57
CA HIS A 25 -13.39 -14.37 2.70
C HIS A 25 -14.57 -14.55 3.67
N ILE A 26 -15.23 -15.71 3.64
CA ILE A 26 -16.29 -16.08 4.59
C ILE A 26 -15.71 -16.15 6.00
N LEU A 27 -14.54 -16.77 6.16
CA LEU A 27 -13.84 -16.81 7.45
C LEU A 27 -13.54 -15.42 7.98
N LEU A 28 -12.97 -14.53 7.13
CA LEU A 28 -12.68 -13.16 7.52
C LEU A 28 -13.97 -12.39 7.88
N ASP A 29 -15.02 -12.48 7.08
CA ASP A 29 -16.31 -11.82 7.35
C ASP A 29 -16.91 -12.28 8.68
N ASN A 30 -16.91 -13.59 8.95
CA ASN A 30 -17.36 -14.15 10.20
C ASN A 30 -16.52 -13.68 11.38
N PHE A 31 -15.19 -13.65 11.23
CA PHE A 31 -14.29 -13.14 12.25
C PHE A 31 -14.58 -11.66 12.59
N LEU A 32 -14.75 -10.81 11.57
CA LEU A 32 -15.04 -9.40 11.76
C LEU A 32 -16.39 -9.17 12.45
N LYS A 33 -17.44 -9.91 12.05
CA LYS A 33 -18.78 -9.82 12.65
C LYS A 33 -18.79 -10.30 14.11
N THR A 34 -18.17 -11.42 14.38
CA THR A 34 -18.12 -12.02 15.73
C THR A 34 -17.33 -11.16 16.70
N ASN A 35 -16.30 -10.46 16.22
CA ASN A 35 -15.40 -9.66 17.05
C ASN A 35 -15.61 -8.14 16.92
N ALA A 36 -16.72 -7.68 16.35
CA ALA A 36 -17.00 -6.25 16.11
C ALA A 36 -16.93 -5.34 17.36
N GLY A 37 -17.04 -5.92 18.56
CA GLY A 37 -16.87 -5.22 19.85
C GLY A 37 -15.42 -5.19 20.36
N LYS A 38 -14.53 -6.02 19.82
CA LYS A 38 -13.14 -6.17 20.27
C LYS A 38 -12.12 -5.60 19.31
N ILE A 39 -12.50 -5.41 18.05
CA ILE A 39 -11.63 -4.90 16.99
C ILE A 39 -12.13 -3.56 16.50
N THR A 40 -11.22 -2.73 16.06
CA THR A 40 -11.51 -1.42 15.47
C THR A 40 -10.93 -1.39 14.06
N ILE A 41 -11.79 -1.24 13.06
CA ILE A 41 -11.39 -1.14 11.66
C ILE A 41 -11.37 0.33 11.27
N VAL A 42 -10.39 0.71 10.45
CA VAL A 42 -10.23 2.08 9.97
C VAL A 42 -10.16 2.13 8.45
N TYR A 43 -10.52 3.29 7.89
CA TYR A 43 -10.29 3.62 6.50
C TYR A 43 -9.29 4.78 6.36
N SER A 44 -8.91 5.10 5.13
CA SER A 44 -8.04 6.24 4.79
C SER A 44 -8.45 6.86 3.45
N ASP A 45 -7.76 7.92 3.05
CA ASP A 45 -7.88 8.53 1.73
C ASP A 45 -7.57 7.56 0.58
N ALA A 46 -6.77 6.52 0.81
CA ALA A 46 -6.50 5.48 -0.19
C ALA A 46 -7.79 4.74 -0.61
N HIS A 47 -8.66 4.41 0.35
CA HIS A 47 -9.97 3.80 0.07
C HIS A 47 -10.85 4.71 -0.78
N LEU A 48 -10.83 6.01 -0.48
CA LEU A 48 -11.60 7.00 -1.23
C LEU A 48 -11.03 7.20 -2.65
N GLY A 49 -9.68 7.11 -2.79
CA GLY A 49 -9.00 7.10 -4.07
C GLY A 49 -9.40 5.91 -4.94
N ASP A 50 -9.54 4.72 -4.37
CA ASP A 50 -10.03 3.55 -5.10
C ASP A 50 -11.50 3.69 -5.50
N LEU A 51 -12.33 4.24 -4.61
CA LEU A 51 -13.73 4.56 -4.90
C LEU A 51 -13.91 5.60 -6.01
N SER A 52 -12.98 6.53 -6.16
CA SER A 52 -13.04 7.55 -7.22
C SER A 52 -13.00 6.97 -8.62
N LYS A 53 -12.44 5.76 -8.78
CA LYS A 53 -12.41 5.01 -10.05
C LYS A 53 -13.80 4.48 -10.47
N THR A 54 -14.76 4.43 -9.54
CA THR A 54 -16.12 3.97 -9.80
C THR A 54 -16.94 5.09 -10.43
N SER A 55 -17.25 4.99 -11.72
CA SER A 55 -18.04 5.99 -12.47
C SER A 55 -19.53 6.02 -12.04
N ASP A 56 -20.07 4.87 -11.62
CA ASP A 56 -21.46 4.79 -11.14
C ASP A 56 -21.61 5.40 -9.75
N ARG A 57 -22.26 6.58 -9.72
CA ARG A 57 -22.51 7.34 -8.49
C ARG A 57 -23.35 6.55 -7.46
N LEU A 58 -24.31 5.75 -7.92
CA LEU A 58 -25.17 4.99 -7.03
C LEU A 58 -24.39 3.87 -6.34
N MET A 59 -23.58 3.14 -7.10
CA MET A 59 -22.70 2.12 -6.55
C MET A 59 -21.68 2.73 -5.59
N ARG A 60 -21.03 3.83 -5.98
CA ARG A 60 -20.08 4.53 -5.11
C ARG A 60 -20.71 4.98 -3.78
N ASN A 61 -21.94 5.50 -3.79
CA ASN A 61 -22.64 5.87 -2.55
C ASN A 61 -22.89 4.66 -1.65
N LYS A 62 -23.32 3.52 -2.21
CA LYS A 62 -23.49 2.28 -1.44
C LYS A 62 -22.18 1.81 -0.84
N ASP A 63 -21.08 1.96 -1.54
CA ASP A 63 -19.75 1.59 -1.08
C ASP A 63 -19.26 2.50 0.05
N LEU A 64 -19.52 3.81 -0.04
CA LEU A 64 -19.25 4.78 1.03
C LEU A 64 -20.08 4.48 2.29
N GLU A 65 -21.35 4.12 2.14
CA GLU A 65 -22.22 3.71 3.26
C GLU A 65 -21.71 2.40 3.91
N TYR A 66 -21.27 1.44 3.10
CA TYR A 66 -20.69 0.20 3.60
C TYR A 66 -19.40 0.47 4.38
N LEU A 67 -18.51 1.31 3.83
CA LEU A 67 -17.26 1.73 4.47
C LEU A 67 -17.54 2.42 5.82
N SER A 68 -18.47 3.37 5.85
CA SER A 68 -18.93 4.06 7.07
C SER A 68 -19.40 3.07 8.14
N ARG A 69 -20.26 2.13 7.77
CA ARG A 69 -20.79 1.13 8.69
C ARG A 69 -19.71 0.21 9.26
N LEU A 70 -18.77 -0.25 8.42
CA LEU A 70 -17.73 -1.20 8.85
C LEU A 70 -16.68 -0.52 9.73
N THR A 71 -16.31 0.71 9.42
CA THR A 71 -15.28 1.48 10.15
C THR A 71 -15.86 2.36 11.26
N LYS A 72 -17.18 2.49 11.35
CA LYS A 72 -17.86 3.42 12.28
C LYS A 72 -17.36 4.86 12.12
N ASP A 73 -17.11 5.25 10.86
CA ASP A 73 -16.55 6.53 10.45
C ASP A 73 -15.12 6.82 10.94
N LEU A 74 -14.42 5.82 11.44
CA LEU A 74 -13.05 6.01 11.92
C LEU A 74 -12.05 5.99 10.77
N THR A 75 -11.26 7.05 10.64
CA THR A 75 -10.28 7.21 9.56
C THR A 75 -8.88 7.50 10.10
N ILE A 76 -7.88 7.05 9.34
CA ILE A 76 -6.49 7.49 9.50
C ILE A 76 -6.22 8.56 8.45
N VAL A 77 -5.73 9.71 8.87
CA VAL A 77 -5.44 10.84 7.99
C VAL A 77 -4.04 11.36 8.24
N LYS A 78 -3.30 11.57 7.16
CA LYS A 78 -2.08 12.36 7.16
C LYS A 78 -2.39 13.75 6.62
N TYR A 79 -2.32 14.76 7.47
CA TYR A 79 -2.49 16.14 7.06
C TYR A 79 -1.16 16.73 6.54
N PHE A 80 -1.30 17.58 5.52
CA PHE A 80 -0.18 18.36 5.02
C PHE A 80 0.39 19.26 6.14
N GLY A 81 1.72 19.33 6.24
CA GLY A 81 2.38 20.15 7.25
C GLY A 81 2.48 19.53 8.65
N ARG A 82 2.01 18.30 8.85
CA ARG A 82 2.17 17.56 10.11
C ARG A 82 3.16 16.41 9.96
N ASP A 83 3.91 16.14 11.02
CA ASP A 83 4.88 15.04 11.12
C ASP A 83 4.29 13.77 11.73
N TYR A 84 2.99 13.74 11.94
CA TYR A 84 2.25 12.61 12.50
C TYR A 84 0.97 12.32 11.72
N VAL A 85 0.38 11.19 12.03
CA VAL A 85 -0.88 10.70 11.47
C VAL A 85 -1.95 10.80 12.53
N ASP A 86 -3.09 11.38 12.18
CA ASP A 86 -4.26 11.49 13.05
C ASP A 86 -5.21 10.29 12.86
N VAL A 87 -5.91 9.95 13.94
CA VAL A 87 -7.04 9.02 13.91
C VAL A 87 -8.28 9.78 14.37
N GLU A 88 -9.23 9.97 13.48
CA GLU A 88 -10.40 10.79 13.73
C GLU A 88 -11.72 10.15 13.26
N LYS A 89 -12.84 10.65 13.74
CA LYS A 89 -14.15 10.30 13.19
C LYS A 89 -14.50 11.26 12.07
N ARG A 90 -14.70 10.69 10.88
CA ARG A 90 -15.11 11.43 9.70
C ARG A 90 -15.94 10.54 8.79
N ASN A 91 -17.12 11.01 8.41
CA ASN A 91 -17.97 10.24 7.52
C ASN A 91 -17.32 10.09 6.14
N PRO A 92 -17.16 8.86 5.59
CA PRO A 92 -16.48 8.64 4.32
C PRO A 92 -17.08 9.42 3.15
N LYS A 93 -18.41 9.62 3.13
CA LYS A 93 -19.07 10.38 2.07
C LYS A 93 -18.73 11.87 2.14
N GLU A 94 -18.79 12.47 3.34
CA GLU A 94 -18.40 13.86 3.54
C GLU A 94 -16.92 14.07 3.21
N PHE A 95 -16.07 13.12 3.61
CA PHE A 95 -14.65 13.18 3.32
C PHE A 95 -14.39 13.06 1.81
N TYR A 96 -15.11 12.17 1.11
CA TYR A 96 -15.03 12.03 -0.34
C TYR A 96 -15.45 13.31 -1.07
N GLU A 97 -16.55 13.94 -0.67
CA GLU A 97 -17.07 15.16 -1.29
C GLU A 97 -16.18 16.40 -1.05
N GLN A 98 -15.42 16.42 0.04
CA GLN A 98 -14.49 17.51 0.36
C GLN A 98 -13.12 17.36 -0.31
N ASN A 99 -12.75 16.14 -0.72
CA ASN A 99 -11.49 15.88 -1.42
C ASN A 99 -11.74 15.90 -2.92
N VAL A 100 -11.11 16.85 -3.60
CA VAL A 100 -11.06 16.87 -5.06
C VAL A 100 -9.96 15.90 -5.49
N PHE A 101 -10.32 14.65 -5.77
CA PHE A 101 -9.37 13.64 -6.27
C PHE A 101 -8.87 13.95 -7.68
N ASP A 102 -9.51 14.89 -8.40
CA ASP A 102 -9.25 15.22 -9.80
C ASP A 102 -8.05 16.17 -10.01
N ASN A 103 -7.56 16.87 -8.98
CA ASN A 103 -6.52 17.89 -9.14
C ASN A 103 -5.07 17.41 -8.85
N ALA A 104 -4.87 16.14 -8.53
CA ALA A 104 -3.54 15.56 -8.41
C ALA A 104 -2.84 15.36 -9.78
N ASP A 105 -3.54 15.59 -10.89
CA ASP A 105 -3.18 15.09 -12.20
C ASP A 105 -1.90 15.68 -12.78
N ALA A 106 -1.62 16.98 -12.61
CA ALA A 106 -0.46 17.60 -13.27
C ALA A 106 0.88 17.22 -12.62
N ALA A 107 0.97 17.26 -11.29
CA ALA A 107 2.17 16.81 -10.56
C ALA A 107 2.37 15.30 -10.71
N LEU A 108 1.27 14.57 -10.74
CA LEU A 108 1.23 13.13 -10.95
C LEU A 108 1.70 12.76 -12.36
N MET A 109 1.23 13.46 -13.41
CA MET A 109 1.70 13.26 -14.78
C MET A 109 3.19 13.52 -14.95
N GLN A 110 3.72 14.57 -14.32
CA GLN A 110 5.17 14.83 -14.36
C GLN A 110 5.96 13.70 -13.68
N PHE A 111 5.48 13.20 -12.57
CA PHE A 111 6.08 12.06 -11.90
C PHE A 111 5.97 10.78 -12.74
N GLN A 112 4.83 10.52 -13.39
CA GLN A 112 4.66 9.39 -14.33
C GLN A 112 5.65 9.44 -15.49
N VAL A 113 5.86 10.62 -16.08
CA VAL A 113 6.81 10.79 -17.17
C VAL A 113 8.24 10.51 -16.68
N ALA A 114 8.63 11.03 -15.50
CA ALA A 114 9.94 10.76 -14.91
C ALA A 114 10.13 9.27 -14.59
N VAL A 115 9.12 8.62 -14.01
CA VAL A 115 9.10 7.18 -13.73
C VAL A 115 9.27 6.37 -15.01
N LYS A 116 8.51 6.70 -16.06
CA LYS A 116 8.59 6.00 -17.34
C LYS A 116 9.99 6.15 -17.96
N GLN A 117 10.56 7.36 -17.96
CA GLN A 117 11.91 7.60 -18.46
C GLN A 117 12.97 6.81 -17.67
N ILE A 118 12.84 6.74 -16.35
CA ILE A 118 13.72 5.92 -15.50
C ILE A 118 13.57 4.46 -15.88
N THR A 119 12.36 3.93 -15.95
CA THR A 119 12.09 2.52 -16.22
C THR A 119 12.59 2.11 -17.61
N ASP A 120 12.34 2.92 -18.64
CA ASP A 120 12.75 2.65 -20.01
C ASP A 120 14.30 2.68 -20.18
N ASN A 121 14.98 3.59 -19.48
CA ASN A 121 16.44 3.71 -19.56
C ASN A 121 17.20 2.68 -18.72
N TRP A 122 16.63 2.25 -17.59
CA TRP A 122 17.35 1.44 -16.59
C TRP A 122 16.98 -0.05 -16.63
N GLY A 123 15.82 -0.41 -17.23
CA GLY A 123 15.36 -1.80 -17.27
C GLY A 123 16.35 -2.76 -17.91
N GLY A 124 16.92 -2.39 -19.05
CA GLY A 124 17.93 -3.21 -19.74
C GLY A 124 19.24 -3.30 -18.97
N ILE A 125 19.70 -2.21 -18.36
CA ILE A 125 20.91 -2.17 -17.54
C ILE A 125 20.72 -3.07 -16.29
N ARG A 126 19.58 -2.93 -15.63
CA ARG A 126 19.21 -3.77 -14.48
C ARG A 126 19.26 -5.25 -14.80
N ASP A 127 18.61 -5.65 -15.88
CA ASP A 127 18.52 -7.06 -16.27
C ASP A 127 19.92 -7.62 -16.63
N GLY A 128 20.74 -6.81 -17.31
CA GLY A 128 22.13 -7.16 -17.60
C GLY A 128 22.97 -7.35 -16.33
N VAL A 129 22.83 -6.49 -15.33
CA VAL A 129 23.51 -6.62 -14.03
C VAL A 129 23.02 -7.87 -13.30
N ILE A 130 21.70 -8.12 -13.24
CA ILE A 130 21.16 -9.30 -12.57
C ILE A 130 21.70 -10.58 -13.19
N GLN A 131 21.74 -10.67 -14.51
CA GLN A 131 22.27 -11.85 -15.22
C GLN A 131 23.78 -11.99 -15.07
N SER A 132 24.55 -10.91 -15.22
CA SER A 132 26.00 -10.97 -15.26
C SER A 132 26.64 -11.05 -13.88
N HIS A 133 26.15 -10.30 -12.91
CA HIS A 133 26.72 -10.22 -11.55
C HIS A 133 26.06 -11.21 -10.59
N PHE A 134 24.72 -11.18 -10.47
CA PHE A 134 24.00 -12.08 -9.57
C PHE A 134 23.79 -13.49 -10.13
N LYS A 135 24.15 -13.74 -11.41
CA LYS A 135 24.05 -15.05 -12.07
C LYS A 135 22.65 -15.68 -11.97
N THR A 136 21.60 -14.88 -12.08
CA THR A 136 20.22 -15.34 -11.95
C THR A 136 19.29 -14.70 -13.00
N ASP A 137 18.08 -15.24 -13.14
CA ASP A 137 17.04 -14.64 -14.00
C ASP A 137 16.60 -13.28 -13.41
N PRO A 138 16.45 -12.23 -14.22
CA PRO A 138 15.96 -10.92 -13.76
C PRO A 138 14.65 -10.97 -12.97
N LYS A 139 13.78 -11.94 -13.23
CA LYS A 139 12.55 -12.17 -12.47
C LYS A 139 12.80 -12.53 -10.99
N ASN A 140 13.99 -13.05 -10.69
CA ASN A 140 14.37 -13.45 -9.33
C ASN A 140 14.73 -12.27 -8.43
N ILE A 141 14.73 -11.03 -8.92
CA ILE A 141 14.87 -9.82 -8.10
C ILE A 141 13.89 -9.83 -6.91
N CYS A 142 12.73 -10.42 -7.10
CA CYS A 142 11.71 -10.59 -6.06
C CYS A 142 12.17 -11.42 -4.85
N ASN A 143 13.28 -12.14 -4.96
CA ASN A 143 13.88 -12.93 -3.88
C ASN A 143 15.12 -12.27 -3.29
N PHE A 144 15.49 -11.06 -3.74
CA PHE A 144 16.68 -10.37 -3.25
C PHE A 144 16.46 -9.89 -1.81
N SER A 145 17.50 -10.06 -1.01
CA SER A 145 17.60 -9.45 0.31
C SER A 145 17.80 -7.92 0.19
N PRO A 146 17.59 -7.14 1.27
CA PRO A 146 17.89 -5.72 1.26
C PRO A 146 19.32 -5.40 0.80
N SER A 147 20.32 -6.18 1.24
CA SER A 147 21.71 -5.99 0.83
C SER A 147 21.97 -6.27 -0.65
N GLN A 148 21.29 -7.24 -1.25
CA GLN A 148 21.35 -7.49 -2.68
C GLN A 148 20.68 -6.40 -3.51
N LEU A 149 19.58 -5.80 -2.98
CA LEU A 149 18.96 -4.64 -3.61
C LEU A 149 19.86 -3.40 -3.53
N ASP A 150 20.53 -3.16 -2.39
CA ASP A 150 21.53 -2.09 -2.26
C ASP A 150 22.64 -2.23 -3.30
N GLU A 151 23.19 -3.45 -3.43
CA GLU A 151 24.24 -3.76 -4.41
C GLU A 151 23.74 -3.55 -5.85
N LEU A 152 22.54 -4.02 -6.17
CA LEU A 152 21.94 -3.82 -7.49
C LEU A 152 21.75 -2.33 -7.79
N ILE A 153 21.15 -1.57 -6.89
CA ILE A 153 20.90 -0.12 -7.03
C ILE A 153 22.21 0.64 -7.27
N LYS A 154 23.26 0.29 -6.54
CA LYS A 154 24.60 0.86 -6.71
C LYS A 154 25.20 0.50 -8.06
N MET A 155 25.13 -0.74 -8.48
CA MET A 155 25.70 -1.21 -9.75
C MET A 155 25.03 -0.62 -10.97
N ILE A 156 23.73 -0.39 -10.92
CA ILE A 156 22.99 0.29 -11.98
C ILE A 156 23.12 1.82 -11.91
N GLY A 157 23.81 2.37 -10.90
CA GLY A 157 24.13 3.79 -10.77
C GLY A 157 22.94 4.67 -10.35
N LEU A 158 21.90 4.10 -9.71
CA LEU A 158 20.77 4.88 -9.19
C LEU A 158 21.12 5.63 -7.91
N SER A 159 21.75 4.94 -6.96
CA SER A 159 22.23 5.49 -5.69
C SER A 159 23.18 4.47 -5.03
N ASN A 160 23.73 4.80 -3.83
CA ASN A 160 24.60 3.85 -3.13
C ASN A 160 23.82 2.82 -2.28
N SER A 161 22.55 3.07 -2.01
CA SER A 161 21.69 2.18 -1.22
C SER A 161 20.21 2.40 -1.50
N LEU A 162 19.37 1.49 -1.02
CA LEU A 162 17.91 1.64 -1.07
C LEU A 162 17.46 2.88 -0.29
N GLU A 163 18.09 3.18 0.87
CA GLU A 163 17.78 4.36 1.67
C GLU A 163 18.06 5.67 0.91
N GLU A 164 19.22 5.80 0.27
CA GLU A 164 19.52 6.96 -0.58
C GLU A 164 18.58 7.06 -1.77
N PHE A 165 18.18 5.92 -2.35
CA PHE A 165 17.22 5.89 -3.43
C PHE A 165 15.83 6.34 -2.99
N ILE A 166 15.39 5.98 -1.77
CA ILE A 166 14.16 6.48 -1.17
C ILE A 166 14.26 8.00 -0.99
N GLN A 167 15.37 8.50 -0.45
CA GLN A 167 15.59 9.93 -0.26
C GLN A 167 15.57 10.70 -1.59
N PHE A 168 16.13 10.12 -2.66
CA PHE A 168 16.04 10.68 -4.00
C PHE A 168 14.58 10.78 -4.49
N GLY A 169 13.79 9.71 -4.30
CA GLY A 169 12.36 9.71 -4.64
C GLY A 169 11.55 10.77 -3.87
N LEU A 170 11.84 10.97 -2.58
CA LEU A 170 11.22 12.01 -1.76
C LEU A 170 11.56 13.42 -2.30
N ASN A 171 12.81 13.64 -2.69
CA ASN A 171 13.24 14.91 -3.26
C ASN A 171 12.55 15.21 -4.59
N LEU A 172 12.35 14.20 -5.44
CA LEU A 172 11.61 14.35 -6.71
C LEU A 172 10.15 14.74 -6.51
N ARG A 173 9.52 14.24 -5.46
CA ARG A 173 8.13 14.60 -5.12
C ARG A 173 7.98 16.03 -4.64
N GLY A 174 9.09 16.74 -4.34
CA GLY A 174 9.08 18.10 -3.82
C GLY A 174 8.59 18.21 -2.37
N ASP A 175 8.34 17.09 -1.71
CA ASP A 175 7.80 17.03 -0.35
C ASP A 175 8.80 17.51 0.71
N THR A 176 10.10 17.55 0.38
CA THR A 176 11.17 17.77 1.35
C THR A 176 11.41 19.24 1.72
N ARG A 177 10.91 20.20 0.92
CA ARG A 177 11.33 21.60 1.06
C ARG A 177 10.62 22.37 2.17
N ASN A 178 9.37 22.03 2.50
CA ASN A 178 8.55 22.80 3.44
C ASN A 178 7.62 21.97 4.33
N ASN A 179 7.69 20.64 4.29
CA ASN A 179 6.80 19.78 5.07
C ASN A 179 7.59 18.77 5.88
N PRO A 180 7.25 18.60 7.15
CA PRO A 180 7.78 17.50 7.92
C PRO A 180 7.35 16.16 7.29
N LEU A 181 8.32 15.29 7.03
CA LEU A 181 8.10 13.96 6.49
C LEU A 181 7.71 13.01 7.62
N THR A 182 6.72 12.17 7.34
CA THR A 182 6.30 11.10 8.24
C THR A 182 6.82 9.76 7.78
N HIS A 183 6.74 8.75 8.64
CA HIS A 183 6.99 7.36 8.25
C HIS A 183 6.18 6.95 6.99
N ILE A 184 4.95 7.46 6.85
CA ILE A 184 4.09 7.20 5.69
C ILE A 184 4.75 7.64 4.38
N ASP A 185 5.37 8.83 4.36
CA ASP A 185 6.02 9.37 3.15
C ASP A 185 7.21 8.52 2.72
N TYR A 186 8.07 8.15 3.68
CA TYR A 186 9.21 7.27 3.44
C TYR A 186 8.75 5.90 2.94
N TYR A 187 7.74 5.33 3.60
CA TYR A 187 7.22 4.02 3.27
C TYR A 187 6.58 3.98 1.88
N MET A 188 5.72 4.96 1.54
CA MET A 188 5.11 5.08 0.23
C MET A 188 6.16 5.21 -0.87
N THR A 189 7.17 6.07 -0.65
CA THR A 189 8.26 6.25 -1.61
C THR A 189 9.07 4.98 -1.78
N ALA A 190 9.38 4.27 -0.70
CA ALA A 190 10.05 2.98 -0.77
C ALA A 190 9.24 1.95 -1.57
N TYR A 191 7.93 1.87 -1.34
CA TYR A 191 7.03 0.98 -2.06
C TYR A 191 7.04 1.25 -3.57
N MET A 192 6.98 2.52 -3.96
CA MET A 192 7.02 2.94 -5.36
C MET A 192 8.40 2.69 -5.98
N ASN A 193 9.48 2.93 -5.25
CA ASN A 193 10.84 2.66 -5.71
C ASN A 193 11.12 1.16 -5.92
N LEU A 194 10.54 0.29 -5.10
CA LEU A 194 10.58 -1.16 -5.34
C LEU A 194 9.95 -1.54 -6.68
N ASP A 195 8.83 -0.90 -7.04
CA ASP A 195 8.20 -1.11 -8.35
C ASP A 195 9.11 -0.67 -9.50
N LEU A 196 9.75 0.49 -9.35
CA LEU A 196 10.69 1.04 -10.36
C LEU A 196 11.87 0.11 -10.67
N ILE A 197 12.42 -0.54 -9.65
CA ILE A 197 13.51 -1.52 -9.85
C ILE A 197 13.02 -2.90 -10.27
N GLY A 198 11.70 -3.08 -10.43
CA GLY A 198 11.09 -4.34 -10.90
C GLY A 198 10.85 -5.37 -9.80
N PHE A 199 10.82 -4.96 -8.54
CA PHE A 199 10.48 -5.84 -7.41
C PHE A 199 8.96 -6.00 -7.31
N TYR A 200 8.42 -7.13 -7.77
CA TYR A 200 6.98 -7.39 -7.95
C TYR A 200 6.25 -6.28 -8.72
N PRO A 201 6.73 -5.87 -9.91
CA PRO A 201 6.23 -4.70 -10.60
C PRO A 201 4.76 -4.84 -10.98
N ASP A 202 4.03 -3.75 -10.90
CA ASP A 202 2.68 -3.66 -11.41
C ASP A 202 2.67 -3.40 -12.91
N ALA A 203 1.62 -3.86 -13.60
CA ALA A 203 1.49 -3.56 -15.02
C ALA A 203 1.15 -2.07 -15.18
N MET A 204 2.11 -1.30 -15.68
CA MET A 204 1.92 0.12 -16.02
C MET A 204 1.11 0.26 -17.31
N ASN A 205 -0.19 0.03 -17.27
CA ASN A 205 -1.09 0.45 -18.34
C ASN A 205 -1.29 1.97 -18.27
N GLU A 206 -1.25 2.64 -19.43
CA GLU A 206 -0.98 4.07 -19.62
C GLU A 206 -1.79 5.05 -18.75
N ASN A 207 -2.97 4.70 -18.22
CA ASN A 207 -3.82 5.64 -17.48
C ASN A 207 -4.24 5.21 -16.07
N GLN A 208 -4.05 3.98 -15.67
CA GLN A 208 -4.53 3.48 -14.36
C GLN A 208 -3.42 2.86 -13.48
N GLY A 209 -2.32 2.42 -14.07
CA GLY A 209 -1.29 1.67 -13.36
C GLY A 209 -0.65 2.48 -12.23
N PHE A 210 -0.38 3.76 -12.46
CA PHE A 210 0.25 4.61 -11.46
C PHE A 210 -0.68 4.93 -10.28
N TYR A 211 -1.97 5.21 -10.54
CA TYR A 211 -2.95 5.43 -9.48
C TYR A 211 -3.14 4.19 -8.61
N ASN A 212 -3.12 3.00 -9.23
CA ASN A 212 -3.16 1.75 -8.48
C ASN A 212 -1.92 1.60 -7.60
N LEU A 213 -0.73 1.79 -8.17
CA LEU A 213 0.53 1.74 -7.42
C LEU A 213 0.55 2.75 -6.27
N LEU A 214 0.09 3.99 -6.50
CA LEU A 214 0.01 5.02 -5.47
C LEU A 214 -0.96 4.62 -4.35
N ASN A 215 -2.16 4.13 -4.68
CA ASN A 215 -3.12 3.70 -3.67
C ASN A 215 -2.64 2.46 -2.92
N ASP A 216 -2.05 1.48 -3.59
CA ASP A 216 -1.45 0.31 -2.95
C ASP A 216 -0.31 0.71 -2.01
N SER A 217 0.52 1.70 -2.40
CA SER A 217 1.58 2.23 -1.54
C SER A 217 1.01 2.90 -0.28
N LYS A 218 -0.10 3.64 -0.39
CA LYS A 218 -0.81 4.24 0.74
C LYS A 218 -1.44 3.17 1.63
N HIS A 219 -2.14 2.18 1.05
CA HIS A 219 -2.73 1.08 1.81
C HIS A 219 -1.67 0.35 2.64
N SER A 220 -0.55 0.01 2.02
CA SER A 220 0.56 -0.65 2.69
C SER A 220 1.20 0.23 3.78
N ALA A 221 1.38 1.53 3.52
CA ALA A 221 1.95 2.47 4.48
C ALA A 221 1.05 2.69 5.71
N TYR A 222 -0.24 2.92 5.52
CA TYR A 222 -1.20 3.01 6.63
C TYR A 222 -1.32 1.67 7.37
N GLY A 223 -1.32 0.57 6.63
CA GLY A 223 -1.32 -0.77 7.21
C GLY A 223 -0.11 -1.03 8.09
N SER A 224 1.07 -0.49 7.75
CA SER A 224 2.32 -0.72 8.48
C SER A 224 2.35 -0.13 9.90
N ILE A 225 1.50 0.85 10.19
CA ILE A 225 1.39 1.51 11.50
C ILE A 225 0.20 1.02 12.33
N CYS A 226 -0.65 0.17 11.76
CA CYS A 226 -1.78 -0.44 12.46
C CYS A 226 -1.37 -1.74 13.19
N LYS A 227 -2.26 -2.30 14.02
CA LYS A 227 -2.11 -3.63 14.63
C LYS A 227 -1.97 -4.71 13.57
N ALA A 228 -2.76 -4.59 12.50
CA ALA A 228 -2.70 -5.49 11.36
C ALA A 228 -3.06 -4.80 10.05
N PHE A 229 -2.43 -5.28 8.98
CA PHE A 229 -2.80 -5.01 7.61
C PHE A 229 -3.30 -6.29 6.93
N ILE A 230 -4.53 -6.27 6.42
CA ILE A 230 -5.15 -7.43 5.76
C ILE A 230 -5.38 -7.08 4.29
N THR A 231 -4.80 -7.88 3.38
CA THR A 231 -4.91 -7.66 1.93
C THR A 231 -5.24 -8.94 1.17
N ASN A 232 -5.97 -8.80 0.06
CA ASN A 232 -6.21 -9.87 -0.91
C ASN A 232 -5.31 -9.76 -2.15
N ASP A 233 -4.56 -8.67 -2.30
CA ASP A 233 -3.62 -8.49 -3.39
C ASP A 233 -2.29 -9.17 -3.10
N ASN A 234 -1.86 -10.06 -4.00
CA ASN A 234 -0.62 -10.82 -3.81
C ASN A 234 0.63 -9.97 -3.97
N LYS A 235 0.64 -9.00 -4.89
CA LYS A 235 1.80 -8.15 -5.11
C LYS A 235 1.93 -7.12 -3.99
N CYS A 236 0.81 -6.50 -3.60
CA CYS A 236 0.75 -5.62 -2.44
C CYS A 236 1.25 -6.34 -1.18
N TYR A 237 0.79 -7.57 -0.93
CA TYR A 237 1.28 -8.39 0.17
C TYR A 237 2.81 -8.60 0.14
N LEU A 238 3.35 -8.97 -1.02
CA LEU A 238 4.78 -9.31 -1.13
C LEU A 238 5.69 -8.08 -0.99
N LYS A 239 5.32 -6.94 -1.59
CA LYS A 239 6.01 -5.66 -1.39
C LYS A 239 5.90 -5.19 0.07
N SER A 240 4.69 -5.28 0.65
CA SER A 240 4.47 -4.93 2.06
C SER A 240 5.30 -5.80 3.00
N LYS A 241 5.38 -7.10 2.75
CA LYS A 241 6.19 -8.01 3.55
C LYS A 241 7.65 -7.59 3.59
N PHE A 242 8.23 -7.31 2.41
CA PHE A 242 9.61 -6.82 2.32
C PHE A 242 9.79 -5.51 3.13
N LEU A 243 8.88 -4.55 2.98
CA LEU A 243 9.00 -3.26 3.66
C LEU A 243 8.69 -3.34 5.14
N PHE A 244 7.79 -4.23 5.59
CA PHE A 244 7.55 -4.47 7.02
C PHE A 244 8.81 -5.00 7.68
N ASP A 245 9.49 -5.97 7.04
CA ASP A 245 10.76 -6.50 7.52
C ASP A 245 11.86 -5.41 7.49
N TYR A 246 11.95 -4.62 6.41
CA TYR A 246 12.94 -3.56 6.24
C TYR A 246 12.81 -2.45 7.30
N TYR A 247 11.59 -1.96 7.52
CA TYR A 247 11.29 -0.91 8.52
C TYR A 247 11.01 -1.45 9.92
N LYS A 248 11.08 -2.76 10.13
CA LYS A 248 10.76 -3.43 11.40
C LYS A 248 9.39 -3.05 11.93
N SER A 249 8.39 -3.04 11.05
CA SER A 249 7.00 -2.78 11.42
C SER A 249 6.50 -3.85 12.39
N GLU A 250 5.82 -3.42 13.45
CA GLU A 250 5.15 -4.32 14.41
C GLU A 250 3.77 -4.80 13.91
N SER A 251 3.30 -4.24 12.80
CA SER A 251 2.01 -4.60 12.20
C SER A 251 1.99 -6.04 11.71
N LYS A 252 0.93 -6.76 12.00
CA LYS A 252 0.73 -8.12 11.49
C LYS A 252 0.20 -8.06 10.06
N LEU A 253 0.99 -8.56 9.11
CA LEU A 253 0.58 -8.63 7.71
C LEU A 253 -0.16 -9.94 7.44
N ILE A 254 -1.43 -9.86 7.02
CA ILE A 254 -2.31 -11.01 6.76
C ILE A 254 -2.75 -11.02 5.30
N LYS A 255 -2.59 -12.17 4.67
CA LYS A 255 -2.98 -12.43 3.29
C LYS A 255 -4.21 -13.33 3.22
N THR A 256 -5.18 -12.95 2.39
CA THR A 256 -6.39 -13.76 2.18
C THR A 256 -6.43 -14.45 0.81
N CYS A 257 -5.64 -13.98 -0.17
CA CYS A 257 -5.51 -14.63 -1.48
C CYS A 257 -4.49 -15.76 -1.47
N LYS A 258 -4.70 -16.79 -2.30
CA LYS A 258 -3.77 -17.92 -2.48
C LYS A 258 -3.32 -18.56 -1.16
N VAL A 259 -4.23 -18.62 -0.18
CA VAL A 259 -3.98 -19.26 1.12
C VAL A 259 -3.94 -20.76 0.91
N LYS A 260 -2.81 -21.38 1.28
CA LYS A 260 -2.61 -22.83 1.18
C LYS A 260 -3.09 -23.56 2.45
N ASN A 261 -3.01 -22.88 3.58
CA ASN A 261 -3.35 -23.44 4.88
C ASN A 261 -4.40 -22.57 5.58
N PHE A 262 -5.63 -23.05 5.63
CA PHE A 262 -6.76 -22.33 6.19
C PHE A 262 -6.62 -22.09 7.70
N SER A 263 -6.03 -23.06 8.42
CA SER A 263 -5.81 -22.95 9.86
C SER A 263 -4.76 -21.89 10.23
N GLU A 264 -3.81 -21.58 9.35
CA GLU A 264 -2.86 -20.47 9.56
C GLU A 264 -3.55 -19.11 9.45
N LEU A 265 -4.48 -18.95 8.49
CA LEU A 265 -5.27 -17.73 8.39
C LEU A 265 -6.14 -17.56 9.64
N GLU A 266 -6.85 -18.60 10.06
CA GLU A 266 -7.69 -18.57 11.24
C GLU A 266 -6.89 -18.26 12.52
N SER A 267 -5.74 -18.90 12.71
CA SER A 267 -4.82 -18.60 13.81
C SER A 267 -4.37 -17.14 13.77
N SER A 268 -4.00 -16.66 12.57
CA SER A 268 -3.55 -15.25 12.38
C SER A 268 -4.63 -14.25 12.73
N LEU A 269 -5.89 -14.53 12.40
CA LEU A 269 -7.01 -13.67 12.76
C LEU A 269 -7.30 -13.73 14.27
N ASN A 270 -7.28 -14.92 14.86
CA ASN A 270 -7.54 -15.09 16.30
C ASN A 270 -6.50 -14.38 17.18
N ASP A 271 -5.27 -14.26 16.72
CA ASP A 271 -4.23 -13.48 17.44
C ASP A 271 -4.53 -11.98 17.50
N LEU A 272 -5.40 -11.45 16.61
CA LEU A 272 -5.75 -10.03 16.63
C LEU A 272 -6.66 -9.65 17.81
N ILE A 273 -7.28 -10.63 18.48
CA ILE A 273 -8.22 -10.40 19.59
C ILE A 273 -7.61 -10.75 20.96
N LYS A 274 -6.37 -11.23 20.97
CA LYS A 274 -5.54 -11.41 22.17
C LYS A 274 -4.88 -10.08 22.55
#